data_d71027133d3be9a18247281f79f68fda
#
_entry.id   d71027133d3be9a18247281f79f68fda
#
_cell.length_a   1.000
_cell.length_b   1.000
_cell.length_c   1.000
_cell.angle_alpha   90.00
_cell.angle_beta   90.00
_cell.angle_gamma   90.00
#
_symmetry.space_group_name_H-M   'P 1'
#
loop_
_entity.id
_entity.type
_entity.pdbx_description
1 polymer ?
#
loop_
_entity_poly.entity_id
_entity_poly.type
_entity_poly.pdbx_seq_one_letter_code
_entity_poly.pdbx_strand_id
1 'polypeptide(L)'
;MKLLITAIGKRVQLIKYLKKHFTIVGADCSMLAPASFHVDRFCPVSPCNNPGYVEEIMDICRKYEIDIILPLYEKEFYILDSARDEFLKNGNFLMLSDRRVLDICSDKWETYQFFTRNNISTPKSFINRAECNIKFPMFIKPRRGMGSCNSYELNDMEEFNFYYERIPEPIVQEKLSGVEYTMDCISDLQGKAVSVVPRERIEVRAGEVTKTRTVKDMELIEQTVFLLNKLGSIGPATVQCFKTVEGEIKFTEINARVGGGVPLAMEAGIDYGKLFIDLINGSKPELLLGNFKELTMLRYDEAVFL
;
A
#
# COMPACT_ATOMS: atom_id res chain seq x y z
N MET A 1 -16.46 -4.24 17.31
CA MET A 1 -15.01 -4.02 17.51
C MET A 1 -14.68 -2.56 17.23
N LYS A 2 -13.61 -2.08 17.84
CA LYS A 2 -13.15 -0.68 17.71
C LYS A 2 -11.85 -0.65 16.91
N LEU A 3 -11.82 0.14 15.85
CA LEU A 3 -10.67 0.27 14.94
C LEU A 3 -10.07 1.66 15.06
N LEU A 4 -8.79 1.73 15.40
CA LEU A 4 -8.00 2.95 15.27
C LEU A 4 -7.36 3.00 13.88
N ILE A 5 -7.64 4.05 13.13
CA ILE A 5 -6.97 4.34 11.86
C ILE A 5 -6.06 5.53 12.07
N THR A 6 -4.76 5.39 11.81
CA THR A 6 -3.80 6.48 11.91
C THR A 6 -3.56 7.14 10.55
N ALA A 7 -3.15 8.42 10.57
CA ALA A 7 -2.92 9.22 9.37
C ALA A 7 -4.09 9.19 8.38
N ILE A 8 -5.30 9.46 8.90
CA ILE A 8 -6.55 9.31 8.15
C ILE A 8 -6.65 10.24 6.92
N GLY A 9 -6.04 11.43 6.98
CA GLY A 9 -5.95 12.37 5.85
C GLY A 9 -7.28 12.57 5.12
N LYS A 10 -7.31 12.13 3.86
CA LYS A 10 -8.50 12.19 2.97
C LYS A 10 -9.16 10.83 2.72
N ARG A 11 -8.96 9.84 3.60
CA ARG A 11 -9.43 8.46 3.42
C ARG A 11 -10.92 8.25 3.73
N VAL A 12 -11.77 9.22 3.36
CA VAL A 12 -13.21 9.25 3.64
C VAL A 12 -13.93 7.98 3.19
N GLN A 13 -13.72 7.55 1.94
CA GLN A 13 -14.42 6.38 1.40
C GLN A 13 -14.01 5.08 2.12
N LEU A 14 -12.72 4.88 2.42
CA LEU A 14 -12.25 3.74 3.21
C LEU A 14 -12.97 3.68 4.56
N ILE A 15 -13.05 4.82 5.25
CA ILE A 15 -13.72 4.94 6.55
C ILE A 15 -15.21 4.59 6.43
N LYS A 16 -15.92 5.14 5.44
CA LYS A 16 -17.34 4.83 5.21
C LYS A 16 -17.60 3.33 5.04
N TYR A 17 -16.71 2.59 4.35
CA TYR A 17 -16.83 1.14 4.22
C TYR A 17 -16.56 0.40 5.53
N LEU A 18 -15.48 0.76 6.24
CA LEU A 18 -15.09 0.09 7.48
C LEU A 18 -16.08 0.34 8.63
N LYS A 19 -16.80 1.47 8.62
CA LYS A 19 -17.88 1.78 9.59
C LYS A 19 -19.04 0.78 9.58
N LYS A 20 -19.16 -0.04 8.55
CA LYS A 20 -20.16 -1.13 8.54
C LYS A 20 -19.87 -2.20 9.60
N HIS A 21 -18.62 -2.34 10.02
CA HIS A 21 -18.15 -3.38 10.94
C HIS A 21 -17.52 -2.85 12.21
N PHE A 22 -17.07 -1.59 12.22
CA PHE A 22 -16.28 -1.02 13.31
C PHE A 22 -16.83 0.32 13.79
N THR A 23 -16.69 0.56 15.09
CA THR A 23 -16.63 1.93 15.60
C THR A 23 -15.23 2.45 15.31
N ILE A 24 -15.11 3.55 14.58
CA ILE A 24 -13.81 4.06 14.08
C ILE A 24 -13.35 5.24 14.91
N VAL A 25 -12.17 5.09 15.49
CA VAL A 25 -11.37 6.18 16.03
C VAL A 25 -10.34 6.57 14.97
N GLY A 26 -10.30 7.83 14.57
CA GLY A 26 -9.33 8.33 13.60
C GLY A 26 -8.29 9.20 14.28
N ALA A 27 -7.01 9.00 13.96
CA ALA A 27 -5.92 9.84 14.41
C ALA A 27 -5.20 10.52 13.24
N ASP A 28 -4.87 11.80 13.38
CA ASP A 28 -4.10 12.57 12.39
C ASP A 28 -3.38 13.73 13.07
N CYS A 29 -2.24 14.13 12.53
CA CYS A 29 -1.54 15.32 13.00
C CYS A 29 -2.14 16.63 12.49
N SER A 30 -3.02 16.57 11.49
CA SER A 30 -3.73 17.73 10.95
C SER A 30 -5.15 17.80 11.51
N MET A 31 -5.46 18.91 12.19
CA MET A 31 -6.85 19.21 12.57
C MET A 31 -7.78 19.44 11.37
N LEU A 32 -7.20 19.68 10.19
CA LEU A 32 -7.92 19.91 8.94
C LEU A 32 -7.93 18.68 8.02
N ALA A 33 -7.75 17.48 8.57
CA ALA A 33 -7.91 16.24 7.83
C ALA A 33 -9.38 16.02 7.46
N PRO A 34 -9.79 16.02 6.16
CA PRO A 34 -11.21 15.88 5.79
C PRO A 34 -11.87 14.62 6.35
N ALA A 35 -11.11 13.55 6.51
CA ALA A 35 -11.61 12.29 7.06
C ALA A 35 -12.01 12.37 8.54
N SER A 36 -11.55 13.38 9.29
CA SER A 36 -11.92 13.58 10.70
C SER A 36 -13.42 13.79 10.92
N PHE A 37 -14.12 14.30 9.91
CA PHE A 37 -15.58 14.50 9.94
C PHE A 37 -16.39 13.22 9.67
N HIS A 38 -15.71 12.13 9.35
CA HIS A 38 -16.35 10.86 8.98
C HIS A 38 -16.06 9.72 9.96
N VAL A 39 -15.18 9.92 10.95
CA VAL A 39 -14.92 8.95 12.04
C VAL A 39 -15.92 9.13 13.19
N ASP A 40 -16.03 8.15 14.08
CA ASP A 40 -16.89 8.25 15.27
C ASP A 40 -16.23 9.08 16.37
N ARG A 41 -14.90 9.05 16.42
CA ARG A 41 -14.06 9.90 17.29
C ARG A 41 -12.82 10.31 16.54
N PHE A 42 -12.48 11.58 16.61
CA PHE A 42 -11.21 12.11 16.09
C PHE A 42 -10.27 12.43 17.23
N CYS A 43 -9.04 12.01 17.11
CA CYS A 43 -7.96 12.26 18.08
C CYS A 43 -6.80 12.96 17.34
N PRO A 44 -6.55 14.24 17.61
CA PRO A 44 -5.33 14.88 17.12
C PRO A 44 -4.12 14.27 17.83
N VAL A 45 -3.06 14.01 17.04
CA VAL A 45 -1.78 13.46 17.53
C VAL A 45 -0.62 14.25 16.97
N SER A 46 0.53 14.12 17.59
CA SER A 46 1.77 14.68 17.06
C SER A 46 2.16 14.05 15.71
N PRO A 47 2.97 14.71 14.88
CA PRO A 47 3.61 14.07 13.73
C PRO A 47 4.38 12.81 14.15
N CYS A 48 4.37 11.76 13.33
CA CYS A 48 4.93 10.46 13.69
C CYS A 48 6.44 10.46 14.03
N ASN A 49 7.19 11.48 13.61
CA ASN A 49 8.59 11.69 14.01
C ASN A 49 8.77 12.33 15.41
N ASN A 50 7.69 12.67 16.11
CA ASN A 50 7.76 13.11 17.50
C ASN A 50 8.04 11.92 18.42
N PRO A 51 9.00 12.02 19.37
CA PRO A 51 9.33 10.93 20.30
C PRO A 51 8.14 10.42 21.12
N GLY A 52 7.14 11.27 21.41
CA GLY A 52 5.93 10.90 22.16
C GLY A 52 4.83 10.24 21.33
N TYR A 53 4.99 10.10 20.01
CA TYR A 53 3.93 9.63 19.11
C TYR A 53 3.37 8.25 19.50
N VAL A 54 4.23 7.30 19.82
CA VAL A 54 3.82 5.94 20.21
C VAL A 54 2.98 5.97 21.47
N GLU A 55 3.38 6.76 22.47
CA GLU A 55 2.64 6.89 23.73
C GLU A 55 1.26 7.53 23.50
N GLU A 56 1.17 8.56 22.65
CA GLU A 56 -0.12 9.14 22.25
C GLU A 56 -1.05 8.10 21.63
N ILE A 57 -0.52 7.23 20.74
CA ILE A 57 -1.31 6.14 20.14
C ILE A 57 -1.74 5.12 21.20
N MET A 58 -0.87 4.76 22.14
CA MET A 58 -1.21 3.87 23.25
C MET A 58 -2.27 4.46 24.18
N ASP A 59 -2.20 5.76 24.47
CA ASP A 59 -3.22 6.47 25.26
C ASP A 59 -4.59 6.42 24.57
N ILE A 60 -4.62 6.61 23.25
CA ILE A 60 -5.84 6.47 22.46
C ILE A 60 -6.36 5.04 22.55
N CYS A 61 -5.48 4.04 22.43
CA CYS A 61 -5.86 2.62 22.53
C CYS A 61 -6.46 2.30 23.90
N ARG A 62 -5.86 2.72 24.98
CA ARG A 62 -6.36 2.55 26.35
C ARG A 62 -7.70 3.27 26.55
N LYS A 63 -7.77 4.55 26.18
CA LYS A 63 -8.94 5.40 26.39
C LYS A 63 -10.19 4.90 25.67
N TYR A 64 -10.01 4.42 24.46
CA TYR A 64 -11.14 4.00 23.61
C TYR A 64 -11.30 2.49 23.51
N GLU A 65 -10.45 1.70 24.20
CA GLU A 65 -10.46 0.22 24.18
C GLU A 65 -10.37 -0.29 22.73
N ILE A 66 -9.32 0.09 22.03
CA ILE A 66 -9.11 -0.27 20.63
C ILE A 66 -8.75 -1.74 20.49
N ASP A 67 -9.39 -2.44 19.55
CA ASP A 67 -9.05 -3.82 19.21
C ASP A 67 -7.96 -3.88 18.14
N ILE A 68 -8.05 -3.01 17.12
CA ILE A 68 -7.20 -3.02 15.93
C ILE A 68 -6.61 -1.65 15.67
N ILE A 69 -5.33 -1.60 15.32
CA ILE A 69 -4.63 -0.41 14.82
C ILE A 69 -4.34 -0.64 13.33
N LEU A 70 -4.86 0.24 12.46
CA LEU A 70 -4.62 0.22 11.01
C LEU A 70 -3.83 1.46 10.58
N PRO A 71 -2.52 1.36 10.41
CA PRO A 71 -1.70 2.48 9.96
C PRO A 71 -1.82 2.66 8.44
N LEU A 72 -1.91 3.94 8.00
CA LEU A 72 -2.06 4.28 6.58
C LEU A 72 -0.86 5.02 5.99
N TYR A 73 0.07 5.48 6.81
CA TYR A 73 1.22 6.30 6.39
C TYR A 73 2.54 5.57 6.57
N GLU A 74 3.25 5.31 5.49
CA GLU A 74 4.45 4.46 5.50
C GLU A 74 5.56 4.95 6.45
N LYS A 75 5.66 6.27 6.73
CA LYS A 75 6.67 6.79 7.65
C LYS A 75 6.42 6.44 9.12
N GLU A 76 5.18 6.07 9.49
CA GLU A 76 4.88 5.64 10.86
C GLU A 76 5.11 4.14 11.08
N PHE A 77 5.24 3.34 10.02
CA PHE A 77 5.26 1.88 10.12
C PHE A 77 6.39 1.37 11.01
N TYR A 78 7.61 1.85 10.80
CA TYR A 78 8.77 1.44 11.61
C TYR A 78 8.65 1.86 13.07
N ILE A 79 8.02 3.00 13.31
CA ILE A 79 7.80 3.57 14.63
C ILE A 79 6.77 2.72 15.39
N LEU A 80 5.64 2.42 14.75
CA LEU A 80 4.61 1.56 15.34
C LEU A 80 5.06 0.11 15.47
N ASP A 81 5.81 -0.42 14.50
CA ASP A 81 6.37 -1.76 14.54
C ASP A 81 7.33 -1.96 15.73
N SER A 82 8.11 -0.94 16.09
CA SER A 82 9.01 -1.00 17.25
C SER A 82 8.28 -1.17 18.59
N ALA A 83 7.01 -0.80 18.66
CA ALA A 83 6.13 -0.94 19.83
C ALA A 83 5.11 -2.10 19.70
N ARG A 84 5.24 -2.95 18.68
CA ARG A 84 4.30 -4.04 18.37
C ARG A 84 4.00 -4.93 19.56
N ASP A 85 5.04 -5.37 20.27
CA ASP A 85 4.89 -6.27 21.43
C ASP A 85 4.14 -5.59 22.59
N GLU A 86 4.30 -4.28 22.73
CA GLU A 86 3.60 -3.50 23.75
C GLU A 86 2.12 -3.33 23.39
N PHE A 87 1.80 -3.02 22.13
CA PHE A 87 0.42 -3.03 21.66
C PHE A 87 -0.24 -4.40 21.89
N LEU A 88 0.45 -5.49 21.53
CA LEU A 88 -0.08 -6.84 21.70
C LEU A 88 -0.33 -7.19 23.17
N LYS A 89 0.59 -6.83 24.10
CA LYS A 89 0.40 -7.02 25.56
C LYS A 89 -0.81 -6.27 26.09
N ASN A 90 -1.16 -5.14 25.49
CA ASN A 90 -2.33 -4.34 25.84
C ASN A 90 -3.62 -4.82 25.11
N GLY A 91 -3.56 -5.91 24.35
CA GLY A 91 -4.70 -6.46 23.62
C GLY A 91 -5.00 -5.76 22.29
N ASN A 92 -4.10 -4.89 21.80
CA ASN A 92 -4.28 -4.17 20.55
C ASN A 92 -3.56 -4.90 19.42
N PHE A 93 -4.26 -5.27 18.37
CA PHE A 93 -3.66 -5.89 17.19
C PHE A 93 -3.17 -4.81 16.20
N LEU A 94 -1.87 -4.76 15.93
CA LEU A 94 -1.31 -3.90 14.90
C LEU A 94 -1.43 -4.57 13.52
N MET A 95 -2.37 -4.08 12.69
CA MET A 95 -2.61 -4.58 11.31
C MET A 95 -1.51 -4.06 10.36
N LEU A 96 -0.32 -4.56 10.56
CA LEU A 96 0.89 -4.19 9.82
C LEU A 96 1.78 -5.42 9.70
N SER A 97 2.38 -5.62 8.54
CA SER A 97 3.38 -6.68 8.32
C SER A 97 4.62 -6.52 9.21
N ASP A 98 5.40 -7.58 9.35
CA ASP A 98 6.63 -7.58 10.14
C ASP A 98 7.75 -6.71 9.52
N ARG A 99 8.81 -6.48 10.28
CA ARG A 99 9.96 -5.67 9.90
C ARG A 99 10.59 -6.11 8.58
N ARG A 100 10.73 -7.42 8.37
CA ARG A 100 11.32 -7.97 7.13
C ARG A 100 10.51 -7.57 5.90
N VAL A 101 9.19 -7.67 5.98
CA VAL A 101 8.30 -7.25 4.89
C VAL A 101 8.37 -5.74 4.68
N LEU A 102 8.38 -4.95 5.77
CA LEU A 102 8.52 -3.50 5.68
C LEU A 102 9.83 -3.09 5.02
N ASP A 103 10.95 -3.73 5.35
CA ASP A 103 12.26 -3.46 4.75
C ASP A 103 12.25 -3.73 3.23
N ILE A 104 11.64 -4.84 2.79
CA ILE A 104 11.49 -5.15 1.36
C ILE A 104 10.60 -4.10 0.65
N CYS A 105 9.48 -3.71 1.25
CA CYS A 105 8.51 -2.82 0.61
C CYS A 105 8.93 -1.35 0.61
N SER A 106 9.73 -0.89 1.58
CA SER A 106 10.12 0.52 1.72
C SER A 106 11.26 0.95 0.81
N ASP A 107 12.02 -0.01 0.28
CA ASP A 107 13.19 0.23 -0.58
C ASP A 107 13.03 -0.51 -1.91
N LYS A 108 12.94 0.21 -3.01
CA LYS A 108 12.73 -0.34 -4.35
C LYS A 108 13.87 -1.25 -4.82
N TRP A 109 15.09 -1.08 -4.25
CA TRP A 109 16.18 -1.99 -4.52
C TRP A 109 16.01 -3.32 -3.79
N GLU A 110 15.59 -3.30 -2.52
CA GLU A 110 15.26 -4.51 -1.78
C GLU A 110 14.05 -5.25 -2.41
N THR A 111 13.05 -4.50 -2.88
CA THR A 111 11.92 -5.06 -3.66
C THR A 111 12.43 -5.74 -4.94
N TYR A 112 13.32 -5.10 -5.71
CA TYR A 112 13.93 -5.67 -6.91
C TYR A 112 14.71 -6.94 -6.60
N GLN A 113 15.53 -6.93 -5.54
CA GLN A 113 16.27 -8.11 -5.12
C GLN A 113 15.37 -9.26 -4.66
N PHE A 114 14.29 -8.93 -3.93
CA PHE A 114 13.29 -9.91 -3.54
C PHE A 114 12.62 -10.55 -4.76
N PHE A 115 12.22 -9.78 -5.75
CA PHE A 115 11.65 -10.30 -6.99
C PHE A 115 12.64 -11.23 -7.71
N THR A 116 13.85 -10.78 -7.91
CA THR A 116 14.89 -11.53 -8.61
C THR A 116 15.22 -12.87 -7.92
N ARG A 117 15.40 -12.86 -6.59
CA ARG A 117 15.69 -14.08 -5.79
C ARG A 117 14.56 -15.11 -5.81
N ASN A 118 13.32 -14.66 -6.06
CA ASN A 118 12.14 -15.52 -6.12
C ASN A 118 11.66 -15.82 -7.54
N ASN A 119 12.44 -15.47 -8.57
CA ASN A 119 12.09 -15.62 -9.99
C ASN A 119 10.75 -14.95 -10.35
N ILE A 120 10.49 -13.78 -9.76
CA ILE A 120 9.33 -12.92 -10.08
C ILE A 120 9.80 -11.92 -11.12
N SER A 121 9.10 -11.86 -12.26
CA SER A 121 9.46 -10.94 -13.35
C SER A 121 9.32 -9.48 -12.89
N THR A 122 10.36 -8.69 -13.18
CA THR A 122 10.49 -7.29 -12.74
C THR A 122 11.36 -6.54 -13.74
N PRO A 123 11.21 -5.21 -13.91
CA PRO A 123 12.09 -4.42 -14.76
C PRO A 123 13.54 -4.54 -14.29
N LYS A 124 14.50 -4.69 -15.23
CA LYS A 124 15.92 -4.62 -14.90
C LYS A 124 16.19 -3.32 -14.18
N SER A 125 16.91 -3.39 -13.07
CA SER A 125 17.14 -2.25 -12.19
C SER A 125 18.58 -2.18 -11.75
N PHE A 126 19.11 -0.96 -11.60
CA PHE A 126 20.48 -0.67 -11.17
C PHE A 126 20.49 0.49 -10.17
N ILE A 127 21.42 0.42 -9.21
CA ILE A 127 21.72 1.51 -8.27
C ILE A 127 23.15 2.04 -8.47
N ASN A 128 24.00 1.30 -9.21
CA ASN A 128 25.34 1.71 -9.53
C ASN A 128 25.41 2.15 -11.00
N ARG A 129 25.78 3.40 -11.24
CA ARG A 129 25.89 3.99 -12.57
C ARG A 129 26.84 3.18 -13.50
N ALA A 130 27.95 2.69 -12.97
CA ALA A 130 28.94 1.96 -13.75
C ALA A 130 28.44 0.57 -14.23
N GLU A 131 27.44 0.02 -13.55
CA GLU A 131 26.85 -1.28 -13.87
C GLU A 131 25.61 -1.17 -14.76
N CYS A 132 25.11 0.06 -14.98
CA CYS A 132 23.90 0.29 -15.75
C CYS A 132 24.12 -0.02 -17.23
N ASN A 133 23.50 -1.11 -17.71
CA ASN A 133 23.56 -1.55 -19.11
C ASN A 133 22.17 -1.55 -19.79
N ILE A 134 21.23 -0.78 -19.27
CA ILE A 134 19.89 -0.62 -19.84
C ILE A 134 20.00 0.32 -21.07
N LYS A 135 19.24 0.01 -22.10
CA LYS A 135 19.09 0.88 -23.27
C LYS A 135 18.02 1.95 -22.99
N PHE A 136 18.18 3.12 -23.62
CA PHE A 136 17.14 4.15 -23.61
C PHE A 136 15.90 3.73 -24.41
N PRO A 137 14.70 4.18 -24.00
CA PRO A 137 14.44 5.00 -22.83
C PRO A 137 14.57 4.21 -21.52
N MET A 138 15.00 4.90 -20.46
CA MET A 138 15.09 4.37 -19.09
C MET A 138 14.11 5.10 -18.17
N PHE A 139 13.96 4.61 -16.95
CA PHE A 139 13.21 5.28 -15.90
C PHE A 139 14.06 5.43 -14.65
N ILE A 140 14.08 6.62 -14.04
CA ILE A 140 14.83 6.90 -12.81
C ILE A 140 13.90 7.42 -11.72
N LYS A 141 14.13 6.97 -10.49
CA LYS A 141 13.37 7.41 -9.31
C LYS A 141 14.21 7.23 -8.05
N PRO A 142 13.84 7.86 -6.91
CA PRO A 142 14.45 7.55 -5.62
C PRO A 142 14.15 6.11 -5.19
N ARG A 143 15.13 5.42 -4.58
CA ARG A 143 14.94 4.10 -3.96
C ARG A 143 13.82 4.13 -2.93
N ARG A 144 13.82 5.17 -2.09
CA ARG A 144 12.83 5.38 -1.03
C ARG A 144 11.96 6.58 -1.35
N GLY A 145 10.67 6.50 -1.07
CA GLY A 145 9.71 7.57 -1.32
C GLY A 145 8.42 7.07 -1.94
N MET A 146 7.42 7.94 -1.95
CA MET A 146 6.06 7.64 -2.38
C MET A 146 5.52 8.73 -3.31
N GLY A 147 4.40 8.43 -3.98
CA GLY A 147 3.66 9.41 -4.78
C GLY A 147 4.34 9.86 -6.06
N SER A 148 5.20 9.04 -6.64
CA SER A 148 5.94 9.32 -7.90
C SER A 148 6.76 10.61 -7.88
N CYS A 149 7.14 11.11 -6.70
CA CYS A 149 8.00 12.28 -6.56
C CYS A 149 9.39 11.97 -7.14
N ASN A 150 9.95 12.94 -7.90
CA ASN A 150 11.29 12.83 -8.52
C ASN A 150 11.47 11.55 -9.38
N SER A 151 10.43 11.21 -10.15
CA SER A 151 10.45 10.07 -11.06
C SER A 151 10.38 10.56 -12.49
N TYR A 152 11.36 10.17 -13.32
CA TYR A 152 11.53 10.71 -14.67
C TYR A 152 11.82 9.61 -15.68
N GLU A 153 11.34 9.79 -16.90
CA GLU A 153 11.79 9.05 -18.07
C GLU A 153 13.05 9.69 -18.61
N LEU A 154 13.99 8.87 -19.03
CA LEU A 154 15.29 9.29 -19.55
C LEU A 154 15.43 8.80 -21.00
N ASN A 155 15.67 9.72 -21.92
CA ASN A 155 15.74 9.43 -23.34
C ASN A 155 17.18 9.35 -23.88
N ASP A 156 18.13 9.95 -23.15
CA ASP A 156 19.53 10.01 -23.55
C ASP A 156 20.49 10.07 -22.34
N MET A 157 21.78 10.11 -22.64
CA MET A 157 22.84 10.14 -21.64
C MET A 157 22.94 11.49 -20.92
N GLU A 158 22.51 12.58 -21.51
CA GLU A 158 22.51 13.90 -20.88
C GLU A 158 21.47 13.96 -19.76
N GLU A 159 20.24 13.53 -20.04
CA GLU A 159 19.18 13.40 -19.04
C GLU A 159 19.56 12.40 -17.94
N PHE A 160 20.16 11.26 -18.32
CA PHE A 160 20.64 10.28 -17.34
C PHE A 160 21.64 10.89 -16.36
N ASN A 161 22.66 11.59 -16.87
CA ASN A 161 23.67 12.23 -16.04
C ASN A 161 23.06 13.31 -15.14
N PHE A 162 22.18 14.14 -15.71
CA PHE A 162 21.54 15.23 -15.00
C PHE A 162 20.70 14.75 -13.81
N TYR A 163 19.83 13.74 -14.00
CA TYR A 163 18.93 13.27 -12.95
C TYR A 163 19.64 12.34 -11.96
N TYR A 164 20.60 11.53 -12.41
CA TYR A 164 21.33 10.62 -11.55
C TYR A 164 22.09 11.35 -10.43
N GLU A 165 22.63 12.53 -10.71
CA GLU A 165 23.34 13.36 -9.73
C GLU A 165 22.41 14.10 -8.76
N ARG A 166 21.15 14.32 -9.14
CA ARG A 166 20.21 15.16 -8.39
C ARG A 166 19.21 14.36 -7.55
N ILE A 167 18.93 13.13 -7.94
CA ILE A 167 18.01 12.27 -7.20
C ILE A 167 18.78 11.58 -6.07
N PRO A 168 18.37 11.75 -4.81
CA PRO A 168 18.99 11.06 -3.68
C PRO A 168 18.80 9.53 -3.81
N GLU A 169 19.88 8.77 -3.67
CA GLU A 169 19.86 7.30 -3.78
C GLU A 169 19.04 6.82 -4.99
N PRO A 170 19.42 7.13 -6.24
CA PRO A 170 18.61 6.80 -7.39
C PRO A 170 18.57 5.28 -7.66
N ILE A 171 17.45 4.80 -8.16
CA ILE A 171 17.33 3.52 -8.86
C ILE A 171 16.97 3.79 -10.32
N VAL A 172 17.73 3.20 -11.24
CA VAL A 172 17.49 3.25 -12.68
C VAL A 172 16.88 1.94 -13.11
N GLN A 173 15.80 2.00 -13.88
CA GLN A 173 15.05 0.83 -14.34
C GLN A 173 14.82 0.89 -15.85
N GLU A 174 14.61 -0.26 -16.48
CA GLU A 174 14.10 -0.30 -17.84
C GLU A 174 12.72 0.36 -17.90
N LYS A 175 12.48 1.15 -18.94
CA LYS A 175 11.15 1.72 -19.20
C LYS A 175 10.22 0.62 -19.67
N LEU A 176 9.11 0.43 -18.95
CA LEU A 176 8.07 -0.51 -19.34
C LEU A 176 7.02 0.18 -20.22
N SER A 177 6.54 -0.56 -21.23
CA SER A 177 5.42 -0.16 -22.08
C SER A 177 4.30 -1.20 -21.95
N GLY A 178 3.07 -0.74 -21.78
CA GLY A 178 1.92 -1.61 -21.58
C GLY A 178 0.88 -1.01 -20.65
N VAL A 179 0.03 -1.85 -20.11
CA VAL A 179 -1.03 -1.45 -19.18
C VAL A 179 -0.55 -1.59 -17.75
N GLU A 180 -0.66 -0.51 -16.97
CA GLU A 180 -0.31 -0.53 -15.55
C GLU A 180 -1.49 -1.02 -14.71
N TYR A 181 -1.21 -1.96 -13.81
CA TYR A 181 -2.17 -2.51 -12.86
C TYR A 181 -1.74 -2.27 -11.42
N THR A 182 -2.73 -2.17 -10.56
CA THR A 182 -2.56 -2.25 -9.11
C THR A 182 -3.45 -3.37 -8.59
N MET A 183 -2.90 -4.28 -7.80
CA MET A 183 -3.66 -5.30 -7.08
C MET A 183 -3.88 -4.84 -5.65
N ASP A 184 -5.16 -4.72 -5.25
CA ASP A 184 -5.53 -4.54 -3.85
C ASP A 184 -5.65 -5.92 -3.20
N CYS A 185 -4.84 -6.17 -2.17
CA CYS A 185 -4.62 -7.51 -1.62
C CYS A 185 -4.89 -7.55 -0.12
N ILE A 186 -5.29 -8.75 0.36
CA ILE A 186 -5.26 -9.10 1.78
C ILE A 186 -4.62 -10.48 1.91
N SER A 187 -3.70 -10.61 2.86
CA SER A 187 -3.12 -11.89 3.27
C SER A 187 -3.53 -12.22 4.71
N ASP A 188 -3.55 -13.51 5.03
CA ASP A 188 -3.82 -13.99 6.39
C ASP A 188 -2.61 -13.79 7.33
N LEU A 189 -2.76 -14.19 8.60
CA LEU A 189 -1.69 -14.07 9.59
C LEU A 189 -0.53 -15.06 9.37
N GLN A 190 -0.69 -16.04 8.48
CA GLN A 190 0.35 -16.94 8.01
C GLN A 190 1.03 -16.45 6.73
N GLY A 191 0.69 -15.23 6.27
CA GLY A 191 1.23 -14.63 5.07
C GLY A 191 0.70 -15.24 3.76
N LYS A 192 -0.45 -15.89 3.79
CA LYS A 192 -1.11 -16.46 2.59
C LYS A 192 -2.13 -15.49 2.03
N ALA A 193 -2.08 -15.27 0.71
CA ALA A 193 -3.03 -14.41 0.04
C ALA A 193 -4.46 -14.95 0.16
N VAL A 194 -5.37 -14.11 0.62
CA VAL A 194 -6.81 -14.39 0.77
C VAL A 194 -7.62 -13.72 -0.34
N SER A 195 -7.27 -12.49 -0.67
CA SER A 195 -7.94 -11.70 -1.71
C SER A 195 -6.90 -10.96 -2.55
N VAL A 196 -7.12 -10.99 -3.86
CA VAL A 196 -6.33 -10.23 -4.83
C VAL A 196 -7.30 -9.66 -5.87
N VAL A 197 -7.39 -8.33 -5.95
CA VAL A 197 -8.27 -7.62 -6.89
C VAL A 197 -7.42 -6.76 -7.83
N PRO A 198 -7.13 -7.23 -9.04
CA PRO A 198 -6.47 -6.42 -10.05
C PRO A 198 -7.36 -5.27 -10.51
N ARG A 199 -6.79 -4.10 -10.62
CA ARG A 199 -7.43 -2.93 -11.24
C ARG A 199 -6.46 -2.20 -12.16
N GLU A 200 -6.94 -1.93 -13.35
CA GLU A 200 -6.26 -1.12 -14.35
C GLU A 200 -6.19 0.34 -13.90
N ARG A 201 -5.05 0.98 -14.09
CA ARG A 201 -4.81 2.39 -13.81
C ARG A 201 -5.08 3.21 -15.08
N ILE A 202 -6.33 3.59 -15.30
CA ILE A 202 -6.76 4.30 -16.53
C ILE A 202 -6.23 5.74 -16.53
N GLU A 203 -6.33 6.43 -15.39
CA GLU A 203 -5.85 7.80 -15.23
C GLU A 203 -5.28 7.99 -13.84
N VAL A 204 -4.09 8.59 -13.78
CA VAL A 204 -3.34 8.81 -12.53
C VAL A 204 -3.02 10.29 -12.38
N ARG A 205 -3.24 10.86 -11.18
CA ARG A 205 -2.86 12.22 -10.83
C ARG A 205 -2.09 12.20 -9.52
N ALA A 206 -0.87 12.74 -9.52
CA ALA A 206 0.02 12.76 -8.34
C ALA A 206 0.17 11.38 -7.66
N GLY A 207 0.37 10.32 -8.45
CA GLY A 207 0.54 8.94 -7.97
C GLY A 207 -0.75 8.24 -7.53
N GLU A 208 -1.88 8.93 -7.40
CA GLU A 208 -3.19 8.33 -7.09
C GLU A 208 -4.07 8.17 -8.33
N VAL A 209 -4.80 7.07 -8.40
CA VAL A 209 -5.74 6.84 -9.50
C VAL A 209 -6.96 7.75 -9.37
N THR A 210 -7.34 8.40 -10.47
CA THR A 210 -8.58 9.15 -10.61
C THR A 210 -9.64 8.36 -11.37
N LYS A 211 -9.19 7.52 -12.34
CA LYS A 211 -10.06 6.55 -13.03
C LYS A 211 -9.40 5.18 -13.02
N THR A 212 -10.15 4.17 -12.62
CA THR A 212 -9.64 2.80 -12.53
C THR A 212 -10.79 1.81 -12.65
N ARG A 213 -10.52 0.60 -13.14
CA ARG A 213 -11.51 -0.48 -13.22
C ARG A 213 -10.95 -1.80 -12.70
N THR A 214 -11.76 -2.58 -12.00
CA THR A 214 -11.41 -3.96 -11.64
C THR A 214 -11.43 -4.85 -12.87
N VAL A 215 -10.49 -5.81 -12.91
CA VAL A 215 -10.33 -6.74 -14.06
C VAL A 215 -10.14 -8.16 -13.55
N LYS A 216 -10.93 -9.11 -14.04
CA LYS A 216 -10.79 -10.55 -13.73
C LYS A 216 -9.74 -11.20 -14.61
N ASP A 217 -8.49 -10.79 -14.47
CA ASP A 217 -7.35 -11.43 -15.12
C ASP A 217 -6.73 -12.46 -14.17
N MET A 218 -6.98 -13.75 -14.43
CA MET A 218 -6.52 -14.83 -13.55
C MET A 218 -5.01 -14.96 -13.52
N GLU A 219 -4.31 -14.62 -14.59
CA GLU A 219 -2.85 -14.64 -14.62
C GLU A 219 -2.25 -13.59 -13.66
N LEU A 220 -2.81 -12.36 -13.65
CA LEU A 220 -2.45 -11.33 -12.68
C LEU A 220 -2.71 -11.78 -11.24
N ILE A 221 -3.86 -12.43 -10.99
CA ILE A 221 -4.23 -12.93 -9.68
C ILE A 221 -3.24 -14.00 -9.20
N GLU A 222 -2.99 -15.04 -10.03
CA GLU A 222 -2.15 -16.17 -9.67
C GLU A 222 -0.68 -15.76 -9.42
N GLN A 223 -0.12 -14.92 -10.29
CA GLN A 223 1.24 -14.40 -10.10
C GLN A 223 1.35 -13.51 -8.86
N THR A 224 0.31 -12.71 -8.55
CA THR A 224 0.28 -11.91 -7.33
C THR A 224 0.13 -12.77 -6.08
N VAL A 225 -0.68 -13.82 -6.10
CA VAL A 225 -0.78 -14.82 -5.02
C VAL A 225 0.58 -15.47 -4.77
N PHE A 226 1.28 -15.88 -5.83
CA PHE A 226 2.63 -16.43 -5.70
C PHE A 226 3.58 -15.44 -5.02
N LEU A 227 3.59 -14.19 -5.48
CA LEU A 227 4.41 -13.11 -4.91
C LEU A 227 4.12 -12.92 -3.42
N LEU A 228 2.84 -12.74 -3.04
CA LEU A 228 2.43 -12.50 -1.65
C LEU A 228 2.79 -13.67 -0.74
N ASN A 229 2.59 -14.91 -1.20
CA ASN A 229 2.92 -16.13 -0.46
C ASN A 229 4.46 -16.27 -0.24
N LYS A 230 5.29 -15.73 -1.15
CA LYS A 230 6.74 -15.64 -0.98
C LYS A 230 7.14 -14.50 -0.06
N LEU A 231 6.44 -13.39 -0.13
CA LEU A 231 6.66 -12.22 0.72
C LEU A 231 6.28 -12.51 2.18
N GLY A 232 5.17 -13.19 2.40
CA GLY A 232 4.64 -13.46 3.73
C GLY A 232 4.08 -12.21 4.41
N SER A 233 3.55 -11.26 3.64
CA SER A 233 2.87 -10.08 4.22
C SER A 233 1.61 -10.49 4.96
N ILE A 234 1.25 -9.77 6.01
CA ILE A 234 -0.01 -9.94 6.73
C ILE A 234 -0.91 -8.73 6.58
N GLY A 235 -2.24 -8.96 6.56
CA GLY A 235 -3.21 -7.90 6.37
C GLY A 235 -3.17 -7.30 4.95
N PRO A 236 -3.47 -5.99 4.80
CA PRO A 236 -3.59 -5.35 3.51
C PRO A 236 -2.25 -5.05 2.87
N ALA A 237 -2.16 -5.27 1.56
CA ALA A 237 -1.05 -4.87 0.72
C ALA A 237 -1.53 -4.35 -0.64
N THR A 238 -0.69 -3.58 -1.29
CA THR A 238 -0.94 -3.09 -2.65
C THR A 238 0.27 -3.42 -3.51
N VAL A 239 0.07 -4.19 -4.57
CA VAL A 239 1.12 -4.61 -5.50
C VAL A 239 0.90 -3.93 -6.84
N GLN A 240 1.96 -3.46 -7.49
CA GLN A 240 1.88 -2.81 -8.80
C GLN A 240 2.68 -3.59 -9.83
N CYS A 241 2.16 -3.66 -11.05
CA CYS A 241 2.84 -4.28 -12.19
C CYS A 241 2.43 -3.61 -13.51
N PHE A 242 3.19 -3.91 -14.55
CA PHE A 242 2.80 -3.70 -15.93
C PHE A 242 2.52 -5.06 -16.59
N LYS A 243 1.46 -5.12 -17.38
CA LYS A 243 1.32 -6.15 -18.41
C LYS A 243 1.80 -5.53 -19.70
N THR A 244 2.98 -5.96 -20.16
CA THR A 244 3.66 -5.37 -21.31
C THR A 244 2.90 -5.64 -22.61
N VAL A 245 3.30 -4.97 -23.69
CA VAL A 245 2.68 -5.19 -25.02
C VAL A 245 2.91 -6.63 -25.54
N GLU A 246 3.95 -7.29 -25.02
CA GLU A 246 4.23 -8.72 -25.31
C GLU A 246 3.42 -9.67 -24.42
N GLY A 247 2.65 -9.14 -23.46
CA GLY A 247 1.83 -9.90 -22.52
C GLY A 247 2.57 -10.34 -21.24
N GLU A 248 3.85 -9.97 -21.05
CA GLU A 248 4.60 -10.31 -19.84
C GLU A 248 4.14 -9.43 -18.67
N ILE A 249 3.97 -10.04 -17.48
CA ILE A 249 3.68 -9.31 -16.23
C ILE A 249 4.98 -9.00 -15.52
N LYS A 250 5.31 -7.71 -15.36
CA LYS A 250 6.49 -7.23 -14.64
C LYS A 250 6.09 -6.45 -13.40
N PHE A 251 6.42 -6.97 -12.22
CA PHE A 251 6.12 -6.33 -10.94
C PHE A 251 7.11 -5.20 -10.63
N THR A 252 6.59 -4.06 -10.16
CA THR A 252 7.37 -2.83 -9.98
C THR A 252 7.44 -2.32 -8.57
N GLU A 253 6.41 -2.61 -7.74
CA GLU A 253 6.31 -2.04 -6.39
C GLU A 253 5.37 -2.88 -5.51
N ILE A 254 5.69 -2.93 -4.20
CA ILE A 254 4.81 -3.48 -3.17
C ILE A 254 4.70 -2.43 -2.06
N ASN A 255 3.47 -2.16 -1.63
CA ASN A 255 3.20 -1.31 -0.48
C ASN A 255 2.43 -2.12 0.58
N ALA A 256 3.02 -2.34 1.75
CA ALA A 256 2.44 -3.15 2.83
C ALA A 256 1.34 -2.37 3.58
N ARG A 257 0.34 -1.88 2.87
CA ARG A 257 -0.78 -1.08 3.38
C ARG A 257 -1.99 -1.06 2.44
N VAL A 258 -3.09 -0.51 2.96
CA VAL A 258 -4.28 -0.20 2.17
C VAL A 258 -3.97 0.84 1.09
N GLY A 259 -4.26 0.54 -0.16
CA GLY A 259 -4.10 1.44 -1.29
C GLY A 259 -5.16 2.55 -1.37
N GLY A 260 -4.83 3.66 -2.04
CA GLY A 260 -5.79 4.76 -2.25
C GLY A 260 -6.99 4.38 -3.10
N GLY A 261 -6.86 3.37 -3.96
CA GLY A 261 -7.93 2.87 -4.84
C GLY A 261 -8.76 1.73 -4.25
N VAL A 262 -8.44 1.24 -3.05
CA VAL A 262 -9.13 0.10 -2.40
C VAL A 262 -10.65 0.25 -2.28
N PRO A 263 -11.25 1.45 -2.19
CA PRO A 263 -12.72 1.56 -2.21
C PRO A 263 -13.37 0.88 -3.41
N LEU A 264 -12.68 0.80 -4.56
CA LEU A 264 -13.20 0.05 -5.71
C LEU A 264 -13.24 -1.46 -5.44
N ALA A 265 -12.20 -2.05 -4.81
CA ALA A 265 -12.20 -3.46 -4.45
C ALA A 265 -13.33 -3.78 -3.43
N MET A 266 -13.57 -2.86 -2.48
CA MET A 266 -14.67 -2.98 -1.51
C MET A 266 -16.04 -2.92 -2.20
N GLU A 267 -16.25 -1.98 -3.12
CA GLU A 267 -17.50 -1.89 -3.90
C GLU A 267 -17.69 -3.10 -4.81
N ALA A 268 -16.59 -3.65 -5.33
CA ALA A 268 -16.59 -4.86 -6.14
C ALA A 268 -16.96 -6.14 -5.35
N GLY A 269 -17.07 -6.06 -4.02
CA GLY A 269 -17.59 -7.14 -3.19
C GLY A 269 -16.59 -7.70 -2.17
N ILE A 270 -15.39 -7.15 -2.05
CA ILE A 270 -14.42 -7.58 -1.03
C ILE A 270 -14.67 -6.83 0.29
N ASP A 271 -15.20 -7.54 1.27
CA ASP A 271 -15.48 -6.98 2.58
C ASP A 271 -14.25 -6.98 3.49
N TYR A 272 -13.44 -5.91 3.39
CA TYR A 272 -12.23 -5.73 4.19
C TYR A 272 -12.50 -5.73 5.69
N GLY A 273 -13.66 -5.18 6.12
CA GLY A 273 -14.01 -5.13 7.53
C GLY A 273 -14.24 -6.54 8.09
N LYS A 274 -14.99 -7.37 7.37
CA LYS A 274 -15.19 -8.77 7.73
C LYS A 274 -13.87 -9.54 7.74
N LEU A 275 -13.03 -9.36 6.70
CA LEU A 275 -11.72 -10.02 6.62
C LEU A 275 -10.82 -9.65 7.80
N PHE A 276 -10.77 -8.39 8.23
CA PHE A 276 -9.99 -7.97 9.39
C PHE A 276 -10.48 -8.64 10.68
N ILE A 277 -11.80 -8.75 10.86
CA ILE A 277 -12.40 -9.44 12.01
C ILE A 277 -12.04 -10.93 11.99
N ASP A 278 -12.19 -11.59 10.85
CA ASP A 278 -11.87 -13.01 10.69
C ASP A 278 -10.39 -13.28 11.02
N LEU A 279 -9.47 -12.44 10.54
CA LEU A 279 -8.03 -12.55 10.81
C LEU A 279 -7.73 -12.49 12.31
N ILE A 280 -8.28 -11.52 13.03
CA ILE A 280 -7.98 -11.32 14.45
C ILE A 280 -8.59 -12.39 15.32
N ASN A 281 -9.78 -12.87 14.97
CA ASN A 281 -10.44 -13.97 15.68
C ASN A 281 -9.80 -15.33 15.39
N GLY A 282 -8.72 -15.38 14.56
CA GLY A 282 -8.08 -16.63 14.18
C GLY A 282 -8.95 -17.53 13.29
N SER A 283 -10.01 -16.97 12.72
CA SER A 283 -10.84 -17.67 11.75
C SER A 283 -10.11 -17.79 10.42
N LYS A 284 -10.25 -18.94 9.75
CA LYS A 284 -9.71 -19.08 8.39
C LYS A 284 -10.61 -18.31 7.42
N PRO A 285 -10.13 -17.22 6.81
CA PRO A 285 -10.97 -16.46 5.89
C PRO A 285 -11.25 -17.26 4.62
N GLU A 286 -12.42 -17.01 4.02
CA GLU A 286 -12.75 -17.53 2.68
C GLU A 286 -11.79 -16.98 1.64
N LEU A 287 -11.34 -17.84 0.71
CA LEU A 287 -10.54 -17.41 -0.42
C LEU A 287 -11.40 -16.68 -1.45
N LEU A 288 -11.08 -15.40 -1.69
CA LEU A 288 -11.83 -14.51 -2.58
C LEU A 288 -11.07 -14.20 -3.89
N LEU A 289 -10.35 -15.22 -4.41
CA LEU A 289 -9.58 -15.08 -5.64
C LEU A 289 -10.51 -15.13 -6.86
N GLY A 290 -10.59 -14.02 -7.61
CA GLY A 290 -11.49 -13.87 -8.75
C GLY A 290 -12.98 -13.71 -8.40
N ASN A 291 -13.34 -13.77 -7.11
CA ASN A 291 -14.72 -13.60 -6.64
C ASN A 291 -15.03 -12.13 -6.32
N PHE A 292 -15.09 -11.28 -7.33
CA PHE A 292 -15.45 -9.86 -7.24
C PHE A 292 -16.14 -9.41 -8.53
N LYS A 293 -16.80 -8.25 -8.50
CA LYS A 293 -17.43 -7.65 -9.68
C LYS A 293 -16.44 -6.82 -10.48
N GLU A 294 -16.58 -6.78 -11.80
CA GLU A 294 -15.87 -5.81 -12.63
C GLU A 294 -16.65 -4.50 -12.63
N LEU A 295 -16.01 -3.45 -12.08
CA LEU A 295 -16.58 -2.12 -11.91
C LEU A 295 -15.54 -1.07 -12.33
N THR A 296 -16.03 0.09 -12.74
CA THR A 296 -15.20 1.27 -12.99
C THR A 296 -15.47 2.32 -11.92
N MET A 297 -14.40 2.84 -11.33
CA MET A 297 -14.44 3.96 -10.37
C MET A 297 -13.97 5.23 -11.03
N LEU A 298 -14.78 6.27 -10.93
CA LEU A 298 -14.44 7.65 -11.26
C LEU A 298 -14.39 8.43 -9.96
N ARG A 299 -13.24 8.99 -9.63
CA ARG A 299 -13.08 9.82 -8.42
C ARG A 299 -13.34 11.28 -8.77
N TYR A 300 -13.97 11.98 -7.86
CA TYR A 300 -14.18 13.42 -7.91
C TYR A 300 -13.86 14.02 -6.53
N ASP A 301 -13.60 15.34 -6.52
CA ASP A 301 -13.34 16.05 -5.28
C ASP A 301 -14.67 16.41 -4.62
N GLU A 302 -14.75 16.24 -3.31
CA GLU A 302 -15.86 16.63 -2.45
C GLU A 302 -15.32 17.54 -1.34
N ALA A 303 -16.09 18.54 -0.92
CA ALA A 303 -15.68 19.53 0.06
C ALA A 303 -16.39 19.32 1.40
N VAL A 304 -15.67 19.64 2.47
CA VAL A 304 -16.22 19.80 3.81
C VAL A 304 -16.15 21.29 4.16
N PHE A 305 -17.23 21.85 4.65
CA PHE A 305 -17.32 23.26 5.08
C PHE A 305 -17.34 23.31 6.60
N LEU A 306 -16.54 24.24 7.17
CA LEU A 306 -16.36 24.44 8.63
C LEU A 306 -16.99 25.73 9.06
#